data_e17930210c87cd54daf6d81c3b536abe
#
_entry.id   e17930210c87cd54daf6d81c3b536abe
#
_cell.length_a   1.000
_cell.length_b   1.000
_cell.length_c   1.000
_cell.angle_alpha   90.00
_cell.angle_beta   90.00
_cell.angle_gamma   90.00
#
_symmetry.space_group_name_H-M   'P 1'
#
loop_
_entity.id
_entity.type
_entity.pdbx_description
1 polymer ?
#
loop_
_entity_poly.entity_id
_entity_poly.type
_entity_poly.pdbx_seq_one_letter_code
_entity_poly.pdbx_strand_id
1 'polypeptide(L)'
;PFGLSNSVTAGIVSSIGRDIGAGNYNDFIQIDAPINRGNSGGPTFDLRGQVIGMNSMIFSPSGGSVGIGFAIPASTIHDVVAQLQAHGKVARGWLGVSIQSVTPEIASSLGIKDAKGALVAEVVPNGPAAKAGFEQGDIITAINGQAVEDNRDLTRKVALVPSGQSANFSIVRQGKAENLKAEIGNRPDDKVASNAPIPSNGPAATGNAMGLGLASLTPDARKTFNLTESAAGVLITKVDPNSDAAEKGLQPGDVVQRVGGRLVHTPAEVQSSVAEAQKGGRKSVLLLVASAQGGSRFVAVDVGA
;
A
#
# COMPACT_ATOMS: atom_id res chain seq x y z
N PRO A 1 4.11 1.71 36.21
CA PRO A 1 4.07 0.27 35.91
C PRO A 1 3.89 -0.57 37.19
N PHE A 2 3.08 -1.60 37.13
CA PHE A 2 2.86 -2.52 38.25
C PHE A 2 2.42 -1.86 39.57
N GLY A 3 1.76 -0.71 39.52
CA GLY A 3 1.37 0.05 40.72
C GLY A 3 2.47 0.91 41.33
N LEU A 4 3.66 0.94 40.74
CA LEU A 4 4.77 1.79 41.18
C LEU A 4 4.63 3.16 40.51
N SER A 5 4.42 4.20 41.30
CA SER A 5 4.38 5.60 40.84
C SER A 5 5.80 6.16 40.61
N ASN A 6 5.88 7.21 39.79
CA ASN A 6 7.12 7.96 39.55
C ASN A 6 8.27 7.12 38.95
N SER A 7 7.93 6.08 38.15
CA SER A 7 8.96 5.29 37.46
C SER A 7 9.54 6.04 36.27
N VAL A 8 10.86 6.12 36.18
CA VAL A 8 11.62 6.68 35.07
C VAL A 8 12.56 5.61 34.53
N THR A 9 12.62 5.48 33.22
CA THR A 9 13.59 4.61 32.55
C THR A 9 14.40 5.41 31.55
N ALA A 10 15.62 4.99 31.26
CA ALA A 10 16.49 5.63 30.29
C ALA A 10 16.95 4.65 29.22
N GLY A 11 17.23 5.15 28.03
CA GLY A 11 17.71 4.37 26.91
C GLY A 11 18.08 5.32 25.76
N ILE A 12 18.17 4.76 24.54
CA ILE A 12 18.49 5.51 23.33
C ILE A 12 17.38 5.38 22.30
N VAL A 13 17.36 6.29 21.33
CA VAL A 13 16.55 6.17 20.13
C VAL A 13 17.22 5.14 19.21
N SER A 14 16.57 3.99 19.04
CA SER A 14 17.06 2.90 18.20
C SER A 14 16.70 3.08 16.72
N SER A 15 15.57 3.77 16.42
CA SER A 15 15.13 4.07 15.05
C SER A 15 14.10 5.19 15.05
N ILE A 16 13.99 5.91 13.93
CA ILE A 16 12.94 6.90 13.67
C ILE A 16 12.16 6.45 12.43
N GLY A 17 10.85 6.71 12.39
CA GLY A 17 9.99 6.30 11.27
C GLY A 17 9.73 4.79 11.23
N ARG A 18 9.78 4.12 12.39
CA ARG A 18 9.55 2.67 12.46
C ARG A 18 8.08 2.35 12.20
N ASP A 19 7.86 1.54 11.17
CA ASP A 19 6.58 0.89 10.93
C ASP A 19 6.55 -0.50 11.58
N ILE A 20 5.47 -0.79 12.26
CA ILE A 20 5.23 -2.07 12.94
C ILE A 20 3.95 -2.76 12.46
N GLY A 21 3.39 -2.32 11.33
CA GLY A 21 2.17 -2.90 10.76
C GLY A 21 0.89 -2.59 11.53
N ALA A 22 0.91 -1.65 12.49
CA ALA A 22 -0.25 -1.33 13.35
C ALA A 22 -1.21 -0.28 12.74
N GLY A 23 -1.30 -0.22 11.40
CA GLY A 23 -2.21 0.68 10.65
C GLY A 23 -1.48 1.54 9.62
N ASN A 24 -2.23 2.44 8.97
CA ASN A 24 -1.74 3.21 7.81
C ASN A 24 -0.94 4.48 8.18
N TYR A 25 -0.81 4.82 9.47
CA TYR A 25 -0.19 6.06 9.95
C TYR A 25 0.95 5.80 10.95
N ASN A 26 1.66 4.70 10.73
CA ASN A 26 2.74 4.26 11.60
C ASN A 26 4.01 5.05 11.32
N ASP A 27 4.41 5.84 12.29
CA ASP A 27 5.67 6.59 12.29
C ASP A 27 6.14 6.66 13.75
N PHE A 28 6.74 5.57 14.24
CA PHE A 28 7.15 5.51 15.63
C PHE A 28 8.64 5.83 15.80
N ILE A 29 8.94 6.48 16.91
CA ILE A 29 10.29 6.50 17.46
C ILE A 29 10.46 5.17 18.21
N GLN A 30 11.40 4.33 17.77
CA GLN A 30 11.77 3.13 18.50
C GLN A 30 12.82 3.47 19.56
N ILE A 31 12.60 3.00 20.79
CA ILE A 31 13.50 3.21 21.92
C ILE A 31 13.81 1.88 22.61
N ASP A 32 14.95 1.79 23.26
CA ASP A 32 15.34 0.62 24.06
C ASP A 32 15.11 0.85 25.57
N ALA A 33 14.71 2.05 25.97
CA ALA A 33 14.29 2.33 27.34
C ALA A 33 13.17 1.34 27.75
N PRO A 34 13.28 0.68 28.90
CA PRO A 34 12.28 -0.29 29.35
C PRO A 34 10.88 0.32 29.47
N ILE A 35 9.95 -0.13 28.64
CA ILE A 35 8.54 0.25 28.66
C ILE A 35 7.71 -0.95 29.11
N ASN A 36 6.84 -0.77 30.07
CA ASN A 36 5.92 -1.77 30.60
C ASN A 36 4.50 -1.18 30.70
N ARG A 37 3.54 -2.04 31.07
CA ARG A 37 2.14 -1.63 31.28
C ARG A 37 2.07 -0.53 32.33
N GLY A 38 1.43 0.60 31.99
CA GLY A 38 1.33 1.80 32.80
C GLY A 38 2.22 2.95 32.33
N ASN A 39 3.21 2.73 31.47
CA ASN A 39 4.00 3.79 30.85
C ASN A 39 3.32 4.41 29.60
N SER A 40 2.35 3.69 28.99
CA SER A 40 1.65 4.20 27.80
C SER A 40 0.91 5.51 28.11
N GLY A 41 1.03 6.50 27.20
CA GLY A 41 0.55 7.86 27.41
C GLY A 41 1.52 8.77 28.14
N GLY A 42 2.56 8.23 28.79
CA GLY A 42 3.63 8.98 29.40
C GLY A 42 4.59 9.60 28.39
N PRO A 43 5.25 10.71 28.69
CA PRO A 43 6.16 11.38 27.78
C PRO A 43 7.50 10.67 27.65
N THR A 44 8.08 10.75 26.45
CA THR A 44 9.49 10.46 26.16
C THR A 44 10.22 11.79 26.04
N PHE A 45 11.26 11.99 26.85
CA PHE A 45 12.05 13.22 26.85
C PHE A 45 13.42 13.01 26.20
N ASP A 46 13.96 14.09 25.64
CA ASP A 46 15.39 14.17 25.31
C ASP A 46 16.20 14.59 26.55
N LEU A 47 17.54 14.60 26.41
CA LEU A 47 18.44 15.00 27.49
C LEU A 47 18.33 16.49 27.90
N ARG A 48 17.59 17.30 27.13
CA ARG A 48 17.30 18.71 27.43
C ARG A 48 15.97 18.89 28.13
N GLY A 49 15.25 17.80 28.40
CA GLY A 49 13.93 17.81 29.00
C GLY A 49 12.80 18.17 28.04
N GLN A 50 13.04 18.12 26.73
CA GLN A 50 12.00 18.37 25.74
C GLN A 50 11.26 17.07 25.44
N VAL A 51 9.92 17.14 25.34
CA VAL A 51 9.10 15.99 24.92
C VAL A 51 9.31 15.72 23.45
N ILE A 52 9.90 14.58 23.13
CA ILE A 52 10.13 14.11 21.76
C ILE A 52 9.08 13.11 21.29
N GLY A 53 8.30 12.51 22.23
CA GLY A 53 7.28 11.55 21.91
C GLY A 53 6.40 11.18 23.10
N MET A 54 5.42 10.32 22.84
CA MET A 54 4.52 9.72 23.83
C MET A 54 4.62 8.20 23.75
N ASN A 55 4.94 7.55 24.85
CA ASN A 55 5.02 6.09 24.91
C ASN A 55 3.68 5.46 24.51
N SER A 56 3.71 4.50 23.60
CA SER A 56 2.50 3.87 23.05
C SER A 56 2.45 2.38 23.32
N MET A 57 3.42 1.64 22.82
CA MET A 57 3.41 0.17 22.89
C MET A 57 4.82 -0.40 22.92
N ILE A 58 4.90 -1.73 23.12
CA ILE A 58 6.14 -2.51 23.05
C ILE A 58 5.97 -3.66 22.07
N PHE A 59 7.07 -4.12 21.50
CA PHE A 59 7.16 -5.46 20.95
C PHE A 59 7.63 -6.40 22.07
N SER A 60 6.83 -7.44 22.36
CA SER A 60 7.17 -8.36 23.44
C SER A 60 6.53 -9.74 23.23
N PRO A 61 7.34 -10.80 23.15
CA PRO A 61 6.83 -12.18 23.12
C PRO A 61 6.23 -12.64 24.45
N SER A 62 6.67 -12.05 25.58
CA SER A 62 6.31 -12.45 26.95
C SER A 62 5.38 -11.48 27.68
N GLY A 63 5.09 -10.32 27.07
CA GLY A 63 4.29 -9.24 27.69
C GLY A 63 5.09 -8.27 28.56
N GLY A 64 6.37 -8.52 28.85
CA GLY A 64 7.29 -7.60 29.51
C GLY A 64 8.24 -6.90 28.53
N SER A 65 8.97 -5.89 28.98
CA SER A 65 9.94 -5.18 28.14
C SER A 65 11.11 -6.10 27.77
N VAL A 66 11.43 -6.10 26.48
CA VAL A 66 12.62 -6.76 25.91
C VAL A 66 13.56 -5.75 25.23
N GLY A 67 13.44 -4.45 25.57
CA GLY A 67 14.24 -3.37 24.98
C GLY A 67 13.73 -2.91 23.60
N ILE A 68 12.45 -3.16 23.30
CA ILE A 68 11.83 -2.69 22.06
C ILE A 68 10.54 -1.95 22.42
N GLY A 69 10.63 -0.64 22.59
CA GLY A 69 9.53 0.25 22.87
C GLY A 69 9.27 1.20 21.69
N PHE A 70 8.04 1.72 21.60
CA PHE A 70 7.61 2.62 20.55
C PHE A 70 6.91 3.83 21.14
N ALA A 71 7.34 5.01 20.70
CA ALA A 71 6.74 6.29 21.05
C ALA A 71 6.19 6.97 19.80
N ILE A 72 5.02 7.60 19.93
CA ILE A 72 4.44 8.46 18.90
C ILE A 72 5.23 9.77 18.89
N PRO A 73 5.76 10.25 17.75
CA PRO A 73 6.52 11.50 17.67
C PRO A 73 5.74 12.73 18.16
N ALA A 74 6.42 13.67 18.80
CA ALA A 74 5.83 14.90 19.32
C ALA A 74 5.14 15.73 18.23
N SER A 75 5.67 15.74 16.98
CA SER A 75 5.03 16.41 15.84
C SER A 75 3.65 15.84 15.54
N THR A 76 3.52 14.51 15.51
CA THR A 76 2.23 13.82 15.29
C THR A 76 1.25 14.11 16.44
N ILE A 77 1.74 14.15 17.68
CA ILE A 77 0.92 14.46 18.87
C ILE A 77 0.37 15.87 18.76
N HIS A 78 1.21 16.84 18.43
CA HIS A 78 0.81 18.25 18.28
C HIS A 78 -0.35 18.39 17.30
N ASP A 79 -0.25 17.81 16.11
CA ASP A 79 -1.27 17.89 15.05
C ASP A 79 -2.59 17.23 15.45
N VAL A 80 -2.50 16.05 16.10
CA VAL A 80 -3.68 15.30 16.57
C VAL A 80 -4.37 16.03 17.72
N VAL A 81 -3.61 16.51 18.70
CA VAL A 81 -4.17 17.23 19.87
C VAL A 81 -4.82 18.54 19.45
N ALA A 82 -4.22 19.30 18.54
CA ALA A 82 -4.82 20.52 18.02
C ALA A 82 -6.19 20.27 17.38
N GLN A 83 -6.33 19.20 16.59
CA GLN A 83 -7.61 18.83 15.98
C GLN A 83 -8.64 18.37 17.04
N LEU A 84 -8.21 17.56 18.01
CA LEU A 84 -9.09 17.09 19.08
C LEU A 84 -9.62 18.26 19.94
N GLN A 85 -8.76 19.24 20.25
CA GLN A 85 -9.15 20.44 21.00
C GLN A 85 -10.11 21.32 20.21
N ALA A 86 -9.87 21.48 18.90
CA ALA A 86 -10.70 22.34 18.05
C ALA A 86 -12.05 21.71 17.67
N HIS A 87 -12.08 20.39 17.46
CA HIS A 87 -13.20 19.72 16.78
C HIS A 87 -13.71 18.46 17.50
N GLY A 88 -13.06 18.02 18.58
CA GLY A 88 -13.41 16.80 19.31
C GLY A 88 -13.13 15.50 18.53
N LYS A 89 -12.62 15.60 17.30
CA LYS A 89 -12.30 14.45 16.42
C LYS A 89 -11.12 14.78 15.53
N VAL A 90 -10.44 13.74 15.06
CA VAL A 90 -9.37 13.83 14.05
C VAL A 90 -9.96 13.61 12.67
N ALA A 91 -9.97 14.62 11.83
CA ALA A 91 -10.32 14.51 10.42
C ALA A 91 -9.02 14.30 9.62
N ARG A 92 -8.96 13.23 8.85
CA ARG A 92 -7.80 12.94 7.99
C ARG A 92 -8.17 13.13 6.53
N GLY A 93 -7.29 13.84 5.82
CA GLY A 93 -7.44 13.99 4.39
C GLY A 93 -7.45 12.64 3.67
N TRP A 94 -8.27 12.55 2.64
CA TRP A 94 -8.42 11.37 1.82
C TRP A 94 -8.42 11.73 0.33
N LEU A 95 -7.57 11.07 -0.44
CA LEU A 95 -7.44 11.29 -1.89
C LEU A 95 -8.35 10.35 -2.71
N GLY A 96 -8.64 9.16 -2.20
CA GLY A 96 -9.46 8.17 -2.90
C GLY A 96 -8.67 7.36 -3.91
N VAL A 97 -7.48 6.92 -3.53
CA VAL A 97 -6.63 6.01 -4.30
C VAL A 97 -6.19 4.83 -3.42
N SER A 98 -6.05 3.66 -4.04
CA SER A 98 -5.26 2.56 -3.51
C SER A 98 -3.85 2.69 -4.08
N ILE A 99 -2.84 2.64 -3.22
CA ILE A 99 -1.44 2.91 -3.60
C ILE A 99 -0.50 1.81 -3.09
N GLN A 100 0.60 1.63 -3.80
CA GLN A 100 1.69 0.76 -3.40
C GLN A 100 3.05 1.43 -3.61
N SER A 101 4.08 0.95 -2.91
CA SER A 101 5.46 1.42 -3.11
C SER A 101 5.97 1.03 -4.49
N VAL A 102 6.80 1.88 -5.06
CA VAL A 102 7.53 1.58 -6.29
C VAL A 102 8.77 0.79 -5.90
N THR A 103 8.78 -0.53 -6.22
CA THR A 103 9.97 -1.37 -6.02
C THR A 103 10.96 -1.19 -7.19
N PRO A 104 12.23 -1.59 -7.05
CA PRO A 104 13.20 -1.54 -8.15
C PRO A 104 12.74 -2.27 -9.42
N GLU A 105 12.04 -3.41 -9.24
CA GLU A 105 11.49 -4.22 -10.34
C GLU A 105 10.36 -3.48 -11.05
N ILE A 106 9.46 -2.82 -10.27
CA ILE A 106 8.38 -1.97 -10.81
C ILE A 106 8.99 -0.78 -11.55
N ALA A 107 9.96 -0.10 -10.96
CA ALA A 107 10.66 1.03 -11.57
C ALA A 107 11.29 0.62 -12.91
N SER A 108 12.02 -0.50 -12.93
CA SER A 108 12.62 -1.06 -14.14
C SER A 108 11.57 -1.39 -15.22
N SER A 109 10.46 -2.02 -14.82
CA SER A 109 9.37 -2.38 -15.73
C SER A 109 8.67 -1.15 -16.33
N LEU A 110 8.63 -0.03 -15.61
CA LEU A 110 8.05 1.25 -16.04
C LEU A 110 9.07 2.16 -16.75
N GLY A 111 10.35 1.77 -16.79
CA GLY A 111 11.42 2.55 -17.41
C GLY A 111 11.78 3.83 -16.64
N ILE A 112 11.52 3.88 -15.33
CA ILE A 112 11.88 5.00 -14.45
C ILE A 112 13.19 4.71 -13.72
N LYS A 113 14.01 5.76 -13.49
CA LYS A 113 15.36 5.60 -12.93
C LYS A 113 15.35 5.34 -11.42
N ASP A 114 14.40 5.95 -10.71
CA ASP A 114 14.37 5.92 -9.24
C ASP A 114 13.14 5.15 -8.75
N ALA A 115 13.36 4.21 -7.83
CA ALA A 115 12.30 3.47 -7.16
C ALA A 115 11.70 4.30 -6.00
N LYS A 116 11.18 5.51 -6.33
CA LYS A 116 10.59 6.44 -5.36
C LYS A 116 9.18 6.84 -5.78
N GLY A 117 8.36 7.18 -4.79
CA GLY A 117 6.99 7.59 -4.99
C GLY A 117 5.96 6.52 -4.68
N ALA A 118 4.70 6.85 -4.90
CA ALA A 118 3.56 5.97 -4.67
C ALA A 118 2.86 5.66 -5.99
N LEU A 119 2.81 4.39 -6.36
CA LEU A 119 2.13 3.91 -7.56
C LEU A 119 0.64 3.76 -7.27
N VAL A 120 -0.19 4.39 -8.08
CA VAL A 120 -1.66 4.31 -8.01
C VAL A 120 -2.11 2.97 -8.59
N ALA A 121 -2.53 2.05 -7.73
CA ALA A 121 -3.05 0.74 -8.10
C ALA A 121 -4.54 0.78 -8.45
N GLU A 122 -5.30 1.68 -7.79
CA GLU A 122 -6.73 1.85 -8.06
C GLU A 122 -7.15 3.28 -7.73
N VAL A 123 -8.13 3.81 -8.48
CA VAL A 123 -8.76 5.10 -8.22
C VAL A 123 -10.23 4.85 -7.86
N VAL A 124 -10.64 5.33 -6.67
CA VAL A 124 -12.02 5.17 -6.20
C VAL A 124 -12.96 5.99 -7.08
N PRO A 125 -13.98 5.37 -7.70
CA PRO A 125 -14.92 6.07 -8.54
C PRO A 125 -15.61 7.23 -7.80
N ASN A 126 -15.76 8.37 -8.46
CA ASN A 126 -16.35 9.60 -7.91
C ASN A 126 -15.58 10.20 -6.70
N GLY A 127 -14.44 9.64 -6.33
CA GLY A 127 -13.56 10.17 -5.29
C GLY A 127 -12.80 11.43 -5.74
N PRO A 128 -12.07 12.07 -4.80
CA PRO A 128 -11.23 13.24 -5.09
C PRO A 128 -10.23 13.00 -6.23
N ALA A 129 -9.53 11.88 -6.22
CA ALA A 129 -8.57 11.52 -7.24
C ALA A 129 -9.22 11.36 -8.62
N ALA A 130 -10.36 10.67 -8.71
CA ALA A 130 -11.09 10.50 -9.97
C ALA A 130 -11.50 11.86 -10.56
N LYS A 131 -12.00 12.77 -9.72
CA LYS A 131 -12.37 14.13 -10.15
C LYS A 131 -11.19 14.98 -10.59
N ALA A 132 -10.01 14.74 -10.01
CA ALA A 132 -8.77 15.42 -10.35
C ALA A 132 -8.05 14.82 -11.57
N GLY A 133 -8.56 13.72 -12.15
CA GLY A 133 -8.00 13.07 -13.32
C GLY A 133 -6.81 12.15 -13.03
N PHE A 134 -6.67 11.62 -11.79
CA PHE A 134 -5.73 10.55 -11.53
C PHE A 134 -6.16 9.27 -12.25
N GLU A 135 -5.17 8.53 -12.72
CA GLU A 135 -5.37 7.26 -13.40
C GLU A 135 -4.55 6.14 -12.73
N GLN A 136 -5.02 4.93 -12.93
CA GLN A 136 -4.28 3.74 -12.55
C GLN A 136 -2.97 3.66 -13.31
N GLY A 137 -1.86 3.46 -12.58
CA GLY A 137 -0.51 3.48 -13.13
C GLY A 137 0.23 4.81 -12.97
N ASP A 138 -0.43 5.87 -12.47
CA ASP A 138 0.25 7.11 -12.08
C ASP A 138 1.21 6.85 -10.93
N ILE A 139 2.39 7.47 -10.96
CA ILE A 139 3.33 7.47 -9.85
C ILE A 139 3.33 8.88 -9.25
N ILE A 140 2.87 8.99 -8.02
CA ILE A 140 2.86 10.26 -7.29
C ILE A 140 4.24 10.47 -6.69
N THR A 141 4.94 11.52 -7.14
CA THR A 141 6.33 11.82 -6.76
C THR A 141 6.46 13.01 -5.81
N ALA A 142 5.44 13.89 -5.75
CA ALA A 142 5.41 14.98 -4.79
C ALA A 142 3.97 15.41 -4.47
N ILE A 143 3.77 16.01 -3.29
CA ILE A 143 2.56 16.71 -2.86
C ILE A 143 2.94 18.07 -2.29
N ASN A 144 2.31 19.14 -2.78
CA ASN A 144 2.59 20.54 -2.39
C ASN A 144 4.10 20.88 -2.45
N GLY A 145 4.83 20.38 -3.44
CA GLY A 145 6.27 20.57 -3.59
C GLY A 145 7.15 19.71 -2.69
N GLN A 146 6.59 18.91 -1.79
CA GLN A 146 7.31 17.98 -0.94
C GLN A 146 7.43 16.62 -1.65
N ALA A 147 8.65 16.11 -1.82
CA ALA A 147 8.90 14.81 -2.44
C ALA A 147 8.17 13.68 -1.68
N VAL A 148 7.69 12.68 -2.41
CA VAL A 148 7.08 11.46 -1.87
C VAL A 148 8.07 10.31 -2.04
N GLU A 149 8.51 9.72 -0.92
CA GLU A 149 9.48 8.64 -0.94
C GLU A 149 8.81 7.28 -1.23
N ASP A 150 7.65 7.03 -0.62
CA ASP A 150 6.88 5.78 -0.76
C ASP A 150 5.37 6.00 -0.54
N ASN A 151 4.59 4.92 -0.59
CA ASN A 151 3.14 4.94 -0.39
C ASN A 151 2.73 5.41 1.03
N ARG A 152 3.52 5.13 2.05
CA ARG A 152 3.24 5.53 3.44
C ARG A 152 3.48 7.02 3.63
N ASP A 153 4.56 7.51 3.08
CA ASP A 153 4.89 8.94 3.09
C ASP A 153 3.78 9.75 2.40
N LEU A 154 3.28 9.28 1.25
CA LEU A 154 2.12 9.89 0.61
C LEU A 154 0.88 9.84 1.49
N THR A 155 0.55 8.67 2.08
CA THR A 155 -0.61 8.51 2.96
C THR A 155 -0.57 9.51 4.12
N ARG A 156 0.59 9.66 4.75
CA ARG A 156 0.82 10.60 5.85
C ARG A 156 0.65 12.05 5.42
N LYS A 157 1.28 12.46 4.31
CA LYS A 157 1.20 13.81 3.76
C LYS A 157 -0.21 14.19 3.33
N VAL A 158 -0.95 13.28 2.70
CA VAL A 158 -2.36 13.47 2.33
C VAL A 158 -3.22 13.63 3.58
N ALA A 159 -3.00 12.81 4.62
CA ALA A 159 -3.77 12.86 5.85
C ALA A 159 -3.62 14.19 6.61
N LEU A 160 -2.50 14.90 6.43
CA LEU A 160 -2.24 16.22 7.04
C LEU A 160 -2.94 17.36 6.29
N VAL A 161 -3.39 17.16 5.05
CA VAL A 161 -4.14 18.19 4.32
C VAL A 161 -5.59 18.16 4.80
N PRO A 162 -6.12 19.30 5.31
CA PRO A 162 -7.50 19.37 5.75
C PRO A 162 -8.48 19.03 4.62
N SER A 163 -9.57 18.31 4.96
CA SER A 163 -10.65 18.05 4.00
C SER A 163 -11.24 19.37 3.47
N GLY A 164 -11.56 19.40 2.18
CA GLY A 164 -12.02 20.59 1.46
C GLY A 164 -10.89 21.48 0.94
N GLN A 165 -9.66 21.26 1.38
CA GLN A 165 -8.50 21.98 0.82
C GLN A 165 -7.94 21.28 -0.42
N SER A 166 -7.41 22.09 -1.35
CA SER A 166 -6.73 21.59 -2.54
C SER A 166 -5.26 21.34 -2.26
N ALA A 167 -4.75 20.21 -2.80
CA ALA A 167 -3.32 19.91 -2.85
C ALA A 167 -2.86 19.75 -4.30
N ASN A 168 -1.61 20.15 -4.57
CA ASN A 168 -0.95 20.00 -5.86
C ASN A 168 -0.10 18.72 -5.82
N PHE A 169 -0.26 17.87 -6.82
CA PHE A 169 0.47 16.61 -6.94
C PHE A 169 1.33 16.63 -8.18
N SER A 170 2.61 16.29 -8.05
CA SER A 170 3.46 15.95 -9.19
C SER A 170 3.39 14.45 -9.41
N ILE A 171 3.10 14.05 -10.63
CA ILE A 171 2.98 12.64 -11.01
C ILE A 171 3.86 12.31 -12.21
N VAL A 172 4.17 11.04 -12.37
CA VAL A 172 4.72 10.48 -13.62
C VAL A 172 3.68 9.53 -14.20
N ARG A 173 3.19 9.86 -15.40
CA ARG A 173 2.24 9.07 -16.19
C ARG A 173 2.90 8.64 -17.48
N GLN A 174 3.04 7.33 -17.72
CA GLN A 174 3.68 6.76 -18.92
C GLN A 174 5.05 7.39 -19.22
N GLY A 175 5.86 7.64 -18.17
CA GLY A 175 7.18 8.24 -18.28
C GLY A 175 7.20 9.78 -18.46
N LYS A 176 6.05 10.45 -18.48
CA LYS A 176 5.93 11.92 -18.59
C LYS A 176 5.57 12.52 -17.23
N ALA A 177 6.23 13.62 -16.86
CA ALA A 177 5.89 14.37 -15.67
C ALA A 177 4.66 15.25 -15.92
N GLU A 178 3.69 15.17 -15.02
CA GLU A 178 2.44 15.95 -15.04
C GLU A 178 2.15 16.50 -13.63
N ASN A 179 1.31 17.53 -13.56
CA ASN A 179 0.84 18.07 -12.30
C ASN A 179 -0.69 18.02 -12.28
N LEU A 180 -1.22 17.50 -11.17
CA LEU A 180 -2.65 17.43 -10.91
C LEU A 180 -2.99 18.21 -9.65
N LYS A 181 -4.17 18.82 -9.61
CA LYS A 181 -4.71 19.49 -8.43
C LYS A 181 -5.95 18.76 -7.97
N ALA A 182 -5.95 18.26 -6.73
CA ALA A 182 -7.07 17.56 -6.14
C ALA A 182 -7.57 18.27 -4.90
N GLU A 183 -8.89 18.37 -4.74
CA GLU A 183 -9.52 18.74 -3.49
C GLU A 183 -9.58 17.51 -2.58
N ILE A 184 -8.98 17.59 -1.40
CA ILE A 184 -8.90 16.47 -0.46
C ILE A 184 -10.27 16.25 0.21
N GLY A 185 -10.76 15.02 0.18
CA GLY A 185 -12.02 14.62 0.82
C GLY A 185 -11.84 14.11 2.25
N ASN A 186 -12.97 13.74 2.86
CA ASN A 186 -12.98 12.92 4.07
C ASN A 186 -12.98 11.45 3.66
N ARG A 187 -12.28 10.63 4.42
CA ARG A 187 -12.36 9.17 4.25
C ARG A 187 -13.79 8.73 4.61
N PRO A 188 -14.48 7.98 3.73
CA PRO A 188 -15.75 7.35 4.10
C PRO A 188 -15.52 6.40 5.29
N ASP A 189 -16.45 6.35 6.23
CA ASP A 189 -16.39 5.41 7.36
C ASP A 189 -16.27 3.98 6.84
N ASP A 190 -15.22 3.29 7.28
CA ASP A 190 -14.90 1.92 6.85
C ASP A 190 -16.00 0.95 7.28
N LYS A 191 -16.83 0.50 6.35
CA LYS A 191 -17.55 -0.76 6.49
C LYS A 191 -16.55 -1.88 6.16
N VAL A 192 -16.09 -2.57 7.19
CA VAL A 192 -15.20 -3.72 7.11
C VAL A 192 -15.87 -4.81 6.24
N ALA A 193 -15.26 -5.14 5.11
CA ALA A 193 -15.63 -6.30 4.31
C ALA A 193 -15.06 -7.56 4.95
N SER A 194 -15.92 -8.50 5.34
CA SER A 194 -15.56 -9.77 5.94
C SER A 194 -15.16 -10.80 4.88
N ASN A 195 -14.06 -11.52 5.16
CA ASN A 195 -13.51 -12.61 4.34
C ASN A 195 -14.37 -13.87 4.43
N ALA A 196 -14.69 -14.46 3.27
CA ALA A 196 -15.26 -15.81 3.15
C ALA A 196 -14.25 -16.76 2.46
N PRO A 197 -14.19 -18.06 2.81
CA PRO A 197 -13.21 -19.00 2.27
C PRO A 197 -13.56 -19.47 0.85
N ILE A 198 -12.52 -19.72 0.05
CA ILE A 198 -12.59 -20.05 -1.39
C ILE A 198 -12.64 -21.57 -1.60
N PRO A 199 -13.59 -22.13 -2.40
CA PRO A 199 -13.58 -23.52 -2.81
C PRO A 199 -12.63 -23.76 -4.01
N SER A 200 -11.89 -24.86 -3.95
CA SER A 200 -10.89 -25.25 -4.95
C SER A 200 -11.45 -26.18 -6.04
N ASN A 201 -12.11 -25.66 -7.08
CA ASN A 201 -12.34 -26.37 -8.33
C ASN A 201 -12.57 -25.38 -9.46
N GLY A 202 -11.55 -25.14 -10.28
CA GLY A 202 -11.58 -24.16 -11.36
C GLY A 202 -11.70 -24.75 -12.76
N PRO A 203 -12.11 -23.96 -13.76
CA PRO A 203 -12.19 -24.38 -15.16
C PRO A 203 -10.82 -24.68 -15.75
N ALA A 204 -10.78 -25.50 -16.82
CA ALA A 204 -9.53 -25.90 -17.48
C ALA A 204 -8.73 -24.69 -17.98
N ALA A 205 -7.43 -24.66 -17.66
CA ALA A 205 -6.53 -23.61 -18.11
C ALA A 205 -6.37 -23.67 -19.63
N THR A 206 -6.48 -22.54 -20.32
CA THR A 206 -6.35 -22.45 -21.79
C THR A 206 -5.01 -21.87 -22.22
N GLY A 207 -4.11 -21.55 -21.29
CA GLY A 207 -2.77 -21.06 -21.60
C GLY A 207 -1.86 -21.07 -20.38
N ASN A 208 -0.54 -21.14 -20.60
CA ASN A 208 0.48 -21.00 -19.56
C ASN A 208 1.42 -19.86 -19.95
N ALA A 209 1.66 -18.94 -19.02
CA ALA A 209 2.68 -17.90 -19.16
C ALA A 209 3.25 -17.58 -17.77
N MET A 210 4.56 -17.42 -17.64
CA MET A 210 5.25 -17.03 -16.41
C MET A 210 4.93 -17.95 -15.20
N GLY A 211 4.73 -19.26 -15.42
CA GLY A 211 4.29 -20.17 -14.37
C GLY A 211 2.81 -20.06 -13.97
N LEU A 212 2.01 -19.27 -14.71
CA LEU A 212 0.58 -19.09 -14.48
C LEU A 212 -0.26 -19.92 -15.45
N GLY A 213 -1.21 -20.68 -14.93
CA GLY A 213 -2.31 -21.25 -15.70
C GLY A 213 -3.41 -20.18 -15.85
N LEU A 214 -3.79 -19.90 -17.09
CA LEU A 214 -4.69 -18.80 -17.44
C LEU A 214 -5.97 -19.30 -18.09
N ALA A 215 -7.11 -18.70 -17.77
CA ALA A 215 -8.40 -18.96 -18.40
C ALA A 215 -9.18 -17.67 -18.66
N SER A 216 -10.09 -17.74 -19.63
CA SER A 216 -11.03 -16.63 -19.85
C SER A 216 -12.05 -16.55 -18.73
N LEU A 217 -12.49 -15.35 -18.41
CA LEU A 217 -13.54 -15.08 -17.42
C LEU A 217 -14.93 -15.46 -17.99
N THR A 218 -15.30 -16.72 -17.80
CA THR A 218 -16.66 -17.21 -18.13
C THR A 218 -17.64 -16.94 -16.97
N PRO A 219 -18.97 -16.97 -17.19
CA PRO A 219 -19.94 -16.87 -16.09
C PRO A 219 -19.76 -17.92 -15.00
N ASP A 220 -19.36 -19.14 -15.37
CA ASP A 220 -19.10 -20.22 -14.42
C ASP A 220 -17.80 -20.00 -13.63
N ALA A 221 -16.76 -19.48 -14.28
CA ALA A 221 -15.52 -19.08 -13.61
C ALA A 221 -15.78 -17.96 -12.59
N ARG A 222 -16.60 -16.96 -12.93
CA ARG A 222 -16.99 -15.89 -12.01
C ARG A 222 -17.69 -16.43 -10.76
N LYS A 223 -18.60 -17.38 -10.92
CA LYS A 223 -19.29 -18.02 -9.79
C LYS A 223 -18.34 -18.87 -8.96
N THR A 224 -17.48 -19.67 -9.61
CA THR A 224 -16.52 -20.55 -8.93
C THR A 224 -15.53 -19.79 -8.06
N PHE A 225 -15.04 -18.64 -8.55
CA PHE A 225 -14.06 -17.82 -7.86
C PHE A 225 -14.67 -16.60 -7.14
N ASN A 226 -16.01 -16.55 -7.03
CA ASN A 226 -16.76 -15.48 -6.36
C ASN A 226 -16.38 -14.07 -6.84
N LEU A 227 -16.15 -13.92 -8.14
CA LEU A 227 -15.76 -12.67 -8.77
C LEU A 227 -16.97 -11.79 -9.07
N THR A 228 -16.82 -10.48 -8.95
CA THR A 228 -17.87 -9.53 -9.29
C THR A 228 -18.20 -9.55 -10.79
N GLU A 229 -19.42 -9.18 -11.17
CA GLU A 229 -19.80 -9.09 -12.59
C GLU A 229 -18.95 -8.06 -13.35
N SER A 230 -18.47 -7.04 -12.67
CA SER A 230 -17.60 -6.00 -13.21
C SER A 230 -16.13 -6.40 -13.38
N ALA A 231 -15.71 -7.58 -12.84
CA ALA A 231 -14.35 -8.06 -13.01
C ALA A 231 -14.03 -8.25 -14.51
N ALA A 232 -12.98 -7.62 -15.01
CA ALA A 232 -12.52 -7.74 -16.38
C ALA A 232 -11.07 -8.19 -16.41
N GLY A 233 -10.70 -9.09 -17.36
CA GLY A 233 -9.34 -9.58 -17.47
C GLY A 233 -9.26 -11.08 -17.71
N VAL A 234 -8.14 -11.68 -17.32
CA VAL A 234 -7.80 -13.09 -17.48
C VAL A 234 -7.63 -13.74 -16.12
N LEU A 235 -8.38 -14.81 -15.85
CA LEU A 235 -8.36 -15.53 -14.59
C LEU A 235 -7.08 -16.35 -14.45
N ILE A 236 -6.44 -16.29 -13.30
CA ILE A 236 -5.37 -17.20 -12.87
C ILE A 236 -6.04 -18.44 -12.26
N THR A 237 -5.87 -19.60 -12.92
CA THR A 237 -6.44 -20.88 -12.44
C THR A 237 -5.43 -21.73 -11.70
N LYS A 238 -4.13 -21.54 -11.98
CA LYS A 238 -3.04 -22.27 -11.36
C LYS A 238 -1.81 -21.39 -11.28
N VAL A 239 -1.02 -21.56 -10.23
CA VAL A 239 0.29 -20.92 -10.07
C VAL A 239 1.31 -22.03 -9.80
N ASP A 240 2.40 -22.08 -10.56
CA ASP A 240 3.51 -23.00 -10.30
C ASP A 240 4.20 -22.55 -8.99
N PRO A 241 4.29 -23.42 -7.97
CA PRO A 241 4.90 -23.06 -6.69
C PRO A 241 6.36 -22.65 -6.79
N ASN A 242 7.08 -23.04 -7.84
CA ASN A 242 8.48 -22.69 -8.07
C ASN A 242 8.66 -21.48 -8.99
N SER A 243 7.59 -20.78 -9.35
CA SER A 243 7.64 -19.61 -10.23
C SER A 243 7.83 -18.30 -9.44
N ASP A 244 8.42 -17.30 -10.09
CA ASP A 244 8.50 -15.91 -9.57
C ASP A 244 7.09 -15.34 -9.27
N ALA A 245 6.08 -15.75 -10.03
CA ALA A 245 4.69 -15.41 -9.78
C ALA A 245 4.18 -15.90 -8.41
N ALA A 246 4.59 -17.12 -7.99
CA ALA A 246 4.25 -17.65 -6.66
C ALA A 246 4.99 -16.92 -5.55
N GLU A 247 6.28 -16.63 -5.73
CA GLU A 247 7.09 -15.85 -4.77
C GLU A 247 6.50 -14.44 -4.54
N LYS A 248 5.91 -13.84 -5.58
CA LYS A 248 5.25 -12.53 -5.54
C LYS A 248 3.79 -12.61 -5.09
N GLY A 249 3.35 -13.78 -4.62
CA GLY A 249 2.07 -13.99 -3.97
C GLY A 249 0.88 -13.93 -4.91
N LEU A 250 1.04 -14.27 -6.19
CA LEU A 250 -0.09 -14.52 -7.09
C LEU A 250 -0.75 -15.85 -6.74
N GLN A 251 -2.08 -15.89 -6.80
CA GLN A 251 -2.87 -17.03 -6.36
C GLN A 251 -3.95 -17.40 -7.39
N PRO A 252 -4.40 -18.65 -7.41
CA PRO A 252 -5.59 -19.01 -8.16
C PRO A 252 -6.80 -18.19 -7.68
N GLY A 253 -7.57 -17.66 -8.63
CA GLY A 253 -8.68 -16.72 -8.37
C GLY A 253 -8.32 -15.28 -8.60
N ASP A 254 -7.05 -14.91 -8.66
CA ASP A 254 -6.63 -13.57 -9.07
C ASP A 254 -6.93 -13.35 -10.57
N VAL A 255 -7.19 -12.10 -10.96
CA VAL A 255 -7.53 -11.72 -12.33
C VAL A 255 -6.52 -10.74 -12.89
N VAL A 256 -5.79 -11.14 -13.94
CA VAL A 256 -4.87 -10.25 -14.66
C VAL A 256 -5.68 -9.31 -15.54
N GLN A 257 -5.63 -8.02 -15.25
CA GLN A 257 -6.35 -6.97 -15.97
C GLN A 257 -5.50 -6.29 -17.03
N ARG A 258 -4.19 -6.12 -16.75
CA ARG A 258 -3.24 -5.51 -17.68
C ARG A 258 -1.90 -6.23 -17.66
N VAL A 259 -1.22 -6.20 -18.82
CA VAL A 259 0.14 -6.70 -19.00
C VAL A 259 0.95 -5.62 -19.70
N GLY A 260 2.01 -5.13 -19.08
CA GLY A 260 2.83 -4.05 -19.64
C GLY A 260 2.05 -2.77 -19.96
N GLY A 261 1.01 -2.46 -19.18
CA GLY A 261 0.11 -1.30 -19.37
C GLY A 261 -1.05 -1.53 -20.34
N ARG A 262 -1.08 -2.63 -21.10
CA ARG A 262 -2.16 -2.98 -22.05
C ARG A 262 -3.26 -3.80 -21.34
N LEU A 263 -4.51 -3.46 -21.58
CA LEU A 263 -5.65 -4.28 -21.13
C LEU A 263 -5.60 -5.66 -21.81
N VAL A 264 -5.96 -6.70 -21.05
CA VAL A 264 -6.03 -8.08 -21.55
C VAL A 264 -7.38 -8.68 -21.17
N HIS A 265 -7.96 -9.43 -22.10
CA HIS A 265 -9.26 -10.10 -21.95
C HIS A 265 -9.19 -11.62 -22.20
N THR A 266 -8.12 -12.07 -22.85
CA THR A 266 -7.91 -13.47 -23.22
C THR A 266 -6.51 -13.95 -22.80
N PRO A 267 -6.34 -15.26 -22.50
CA PRO A 267 -5.03 -15.82 -22.22
C PRO A 267 -4.01 -15.60 -23.35
N ALA A 268 -4.47 -15.61 -24.61
CA ALA A 268 -3.63 -15.36 -25.78
C ALA A 268 -3.04 -13.94 -25.79
N GLU A 269 -3.80 -12.93 -25.36
CA GLU A 269 -3.31 -11.55 -25.23
C GLU A 269 -2.25 -11.42 -24.13
N VAL A 270 -2.39 -12.15 -23.02
CA VAL A 270 -1.36 -12.23 -21.97
C VAL A 270 -0.07 -12.82 -22.55
N GLN A 271 -0.16 -13.97 -23.21
CA GLN A 271 0.99 -14.63 -23.82
C GLN A 271 1.68 -13.76 -24.86
N SER A 272 0.92 -13.09 -25.71
CA SER A 272 1.42 -12.16 -26.73
C SER A 272 2.16 -10.98 -26.10
N SER A 273 1.58 -10.37 -25.07
CA SER A 273 2.19 -9.23 -24.37
C SER A 273 3.48 -9.63 -23.64
N VAL A 274 3.53 -10.83 -23.06
CA VAL A 274 4.74 -11.39 -22.43
C VAL A 274 5.82 -11.65 -23.50
N ALA A 275 5.45 -12.26 -24.61
CA ALA A 275 6.39 -12.53 -25.72
C ALA A 275 6.95 -11.23 -26.33
N GLU A 276 6.14 -10.18 -26.45
CA GLU A 276 6.63 -8.86 -26.88
C GLU A 276 7.63 -8.27 -25.88
N ALA A 277 7.37 -8.39 -24.58
CA ALA A 277 8.30 -7.92 -23.54
C ALA A 277 9.64 -8.66 -23.59
N GLN A 278 9.62 -9.99 -23.78
CA GLN A 278 10.82 -10.82 -23.97
C GLN A 278 11.60 -10.40 -25.23
N LYS A 279 10.94 -10.24 -26.38
CA LYS A 279 11.57 -9.78 -27.62
C LYS A 279 12.18 -8.38 -27.47
N GLY A 280 11.58 -7.51 -26.63
CA GLY A 280 12.09 -6.20 -26.28
C GLY A 280 13.24 -6.21 -25.26
N GLY A 281 13.76 -7.38 -24.87
CA GLY A 281 14.87 -7.55 -23.92
C GLY A 281 14.49 -7.21 -22.48
N ARG A 282 13.23 -7.16 -22.12
CA ARG A 282 12.77 -6.93 -20.74
C ARG A 282 12.87 -8.23 -19.95
N LYS A 283 13.46 -8.15 -18.75
CA LYS A 283 13.57 -9.30 -17.84
C LYS A 283 12.27 -9.55 -17.08
N SER A 284 11.45 -8.53 -16.87
CA SER A 284 10.17 -8.63 -16.18
C SER A 284 9.08 -7.86 -16.92
N VAL A 285 7.84 -8.25 -16.69
CA VAL A 285 6.65 -7.56 -17.18
C VAL A 285 5.76 -7.17 -16.00
N LEU A 286 5.21 -5.96 -16.07
CA LEU A 286 4.31 -5.44 -15.04
C LEU A 286 2.89 -5.93 -15.31
N LEU A 287 2.34 -6.69 -14.39
CA LEU A 287 0.94 -7.13 -14.36
C LEU A 287 0.15 -6.23 -13.43
N LEU A 288 -1.04 -5.82 -13.84
CA LEU A 288 -2.05 -5.33 -12.93
C LEU A 288 -2.99 -6.48 -12.62
N VAL A 289 -3.12 -6.82 -11.36
CA VAL A 289 -3.86 -7.98 -10.90
C VAL A 289 -4.90 -7.55 -9.87
N ALA A 290 -6.17 -7.88 -10.13
CA ALA A 290 -7.22 -7.80 -9.12
C ALA A 290 -7.18 -9.07 -8.28
N SER A 291 -7.08 -8.92 -6.95
CA SER A 291 -7.08 -10.04 -6.03
C SER A 291 -8.49 -10.59 -5.84
N ALA A 292 -8.61 -11.92 -5.74
CA ALA A 292 -9.85 -12.58 -5.35
C ALA A 292 -10.39 -12.11 -3.97
N GLN A 293 -9.50 -11.57 -3.12
CA GLN A 293 -9.85 -11.03 -1.79
C GLN A 293 -10.23 -9.54 -1.82
N GLY A 294 -10.21 -8.92 -2.99
CA GLY A 294 -10.51 -7.49 -3.22
C GLY A 294 -9.25 -6.63 -3.35
N GLY A 295 -9.41 -5.53 -4.09
CA GLY A 295 -8.33 -4.59 -4.42
C GLY A 295 -7.48 -5.02 -5.60
N SER A 296 -6.82 -4.05 -6.22
CA SER A 296 -5.90 -4.26 -7.34
C SER A 296 -4.48 -3.88 -6.95
N ARG A 297 -3.48 -4.62 -7.50
CA ARG A 297 -2.06 -4.35 -7.29
C ARG A 297 -1.25 -4.60 -8.56
N PHE A 298 -0.17 -3.86 -8.69
CA PHE A 298 0.83 -4.13 -9.69
C PHE A 298 1.85 -5.16 -9.19
N VAL A 299 2.17 -6.12 -10.04
CA VAL A 299 3.18 -7.16 -9.77
C VAL A 299 4.11 -7.23 -10.97
N ALA A 300 5.40 -6.99 -10.76
CA ALA A 300 6.41 -7.20 -11.79
C ALA A 300 6.83 -8.67 -11.74
N VAL A 301 6.51 -9.45 -12.77
CA VAL A 301 6.80 -10.88 -12.86
C VAL A 301 7.90 -11.09 -13.88
N ASP A 302 8.90 -11.95 -13.53
CA ASP A 302 9.97 -12.33 -14.43
C ASP A 302 9.41 -13.10 -15.61
N VAL A 303 9.83 -12.75 -16.82
CA VAL A 303 9.35 -13.38 -18.05
C VAL A 303 10.18 -14.58 -18.49
N GLY A 304 11.22 -14.92 -17.71
CA GLY A 304 12.17 -15.98 -18.05
C GLY A 304 13.11 -15.58 -19.19
N ALA A 305 14.33 -16.07 -19.14
CA ALA A 305 15.29 -15.91 -20.23
C ALA A 305 14.97 -16.86 -21.38
#